data_d7ca0cfe5a635145da6a80f4cb034a97
#
_entry.id   d7ca0cfe5a635145da6a80f4cb034a97
#
_cell.length_a   1.000
_cell.length_b   1.000
_cell.length_c   1.000
_cell.angle_alpha   90.00
_cell.angle_beta   90.00
_cell.angle_gamma   90.00
#
_symmetry.space_group_name_H-M   'P 1'
#
loop_
_entity.id
_entity.type
_entity.pdbx_description
1 polymer ?
#
loop_
_entity_poly.entity_id
_entity_poly.type
_entity_poly.pdbx_seq_one_letter_code
_entity_poly.pdbx_strand_id
1 'polypeptide(L)'
;MNSSSVSELLPGQIWVVAACFNEEAVICTFIERVLALPEVSHLLLVDDGSRDGTVVKIRSWQQRFGGSKASIPVTLLELTRNFGKEAAMLAGLDYAQGHCDAVVLIDSDLQHPPELIAQMAQAWRHGAEVVTAVRDDRDQESRLKVATASWFYRVFNRIVDSIQLTDGAGDFRLLSAPVVQALTQMREFSRFSKGLLPWTGYRSVELSYSR
;
A
#
# COMPACT_ATOMS: atom_id res chain seq x y z
N MET A 1 17.32 40.25 9.40
CA MET A 1 17.27 39.10 10.33
C MET A 1 15.84 38.59 10.33
N ASN A 2 15.53 37.67 9.45
CA ASN A 2 14.24 36.98 9.44
C ASN A 2 14.54 35.49 9.60
N SER A 3 14.41 35.01 10.82
CA SER A 3 14.37 33.61 11.13
C SER A 3 13.06 33.03 10.61
N SER A 4 13.11 32.44 9.43
CA SER A 4 12.03 31.60 8.91
C SER A 4 11.85 30.44 9.87
N SER A 5 10.77 30.49 10.64
CA SER A 5 10.27 29.37 11.42
C SER A 5 10.02 28.23 10.45
N VAL A 6 10.86 27.21 10.50
CA VAL A 6 10.52 25.87 9.96
C VAL A 6 9.32 25.46 10.79
N SER A 7 8.11 25.56 10.23
CA SER A 7 6.93 24.97 10.81
C SER A 7 7.23 23.48 10.97
N GLU A 8 7.32 22.99 12.21
CA GLU A 8 7.27 21.58 12.51
C GLU A 8 6.01 21.04 11.82
N LEU A 9 6.22 20.33 10.70
CA LEU A 9 5.17 19.59 10.04
C LEU A 9 4.69 18.58 11.08
N LEU A 10 3.47 18.78 11.59
CA LEU A 10 2.81 17.76 12.40
C LEU A 10 2.93 16.43 11.67
N PRO A 11 3.25 15.34 12.37
CA PRO A 11 3.31 14.03 11.74
C PRO A 11 1.94 13.75 11.12
N GLY A 12 1.84 13.80 9.79
CA GLY A 12 0.61 13.52 9.06
C GLY A 12 0.10 12.11 9.39
N GLN A 13 -1.22 11.93 9.38
CA GLN A 13 -1.84 10.65 9.66
C GLN A 13 -1.63 9.70 8.47
N ILE A 14 -0.87 8.64 8.68
CA ILE A 14 -0.64 7.57 7.69
C ILE A 14 -1.46 6.35 8.08
N TRP A 15 -2.37 5.96 7.20
CA TRP A 15 -3.11 4.71 7.32
C TRP A 15 -2.43 3.62 6.50
N VAL A 16 -2.40 2.41 7.04
CA VAL A 16 -2.02 1.22 6.27
C VAL A 16 -3.29 0.50 5.86
N VAL A 17 -3.45 0.27 4.57
CA VAL A 17 -4.53 -0.52 3.97
C VAL A 17 -3.93 -1.81 3.43
N ALA A 18 -4.37 -2.95 3.96
CA ALA A 18 -3.90 -4.25 3.54
C ALA A 18 -5.07 -5.16 3.14
N ALA A 19 -5.03 -5.67 1.89
CA ALA A 19 -5.93 -6.74 1.49
C ALA A 19 -5.44 -8.08 2.04
N CYS A 20 -6.36 -8.91 2.53
CA CYS A 20 -6.08 -10.26 2.99
C CYS A 20 -7.08 -11.27 2.40
N PHE A 21 -6.58 -12.44 2.07
CA PHE A 21 -7.41 -13.56 1.60
C PHE A 21 -6.72 -14.89 1.95
N ASN A 22 -7.28 -15.62 2.94
CA ASN A 22 -6.75 -16.87 3.47
C ASN A 22 -5.31 -16.73 4.02
N GLU A 23 -5.11 -15.74 4.90
CA GLU A 23 -3.81 -15.41 5.51
C GLU A 23 -3.75 -15.81 7.00
N GLU A 24 -4.50 -16.84 7.40
CA GLU A 24 -4.59 -17.30 8.78
C GLU A 24 -3.22 -17.50 9.44
N ALA A 25 -2.24 -18.01 8.69
CA ALA A 25 -0.93 -18.35 9.23
C ALA A 25 -0.10 -17.11 9.64
N VAL A 26 -0.27 -15.96 8.95
CA VAL A 26 0.63 -14.81 9.05
C VAL A 26 -0.04 -13.54 9.55
N ILE A 27 -1.37 -13.46 9.52
CA ILE A 27 -2.11 -12.20 9.74
C ILE A 27 -1.81 -11.55 11.10
N CYS A 28 -1.68 -12.32 12.18
CA CYS A 28 -1.36 -11.75 13.50
C CYS A 28 0.05 -11.14 13.53
N THR A 29 1.04 -11.83 12.96
CA THR A 29 2.41 -11.32 12.84
C THR A 29 2.47 -10.06 11.98
N PHE A 30 1.69 -10.02 10.89
CA PHE A 30 1.57 -8.83 10.05
C PHE A 30 1.02 -7.64 10.85
N ILE A 31 -0.09 -7.82 11.58
CA ILE A 31 -0.67 -6.77 12.44
C ILE A 31 0.37 -6.25 13.44
N GLU A 32 1.05 -7.15 14.17
CA GLU A 32 2.05 -6.77 15.17
C GLU A 32 3.21 -5.97 14.56
N ARG A 33 3.73 -6.37 13.40
CA ARG A 33 4.82 -5.66 12.71
C ARG A 33 4.40 -4.28 12.22
N VAL A 34 3.20 -4.15 11.65
CA VAL A 34 2.69 -2.85 11.19
C VAL A 34 2.46 -1.90 12.37
N LEU A 35 1.85 -2.39 13.45
CA LEU A 35 1.55 -1.57 14.63
C LEU A 35 2.78 -1.20 15.47
N ALA A 36 3.91 -1.86 15.25
CA ALA A 36 5.19 -1.47 15.87
C ALA A 36 5.80 -0.21 15.22
N LEU A 37 5.28 0.25 14.07
CA LEU A 37 5.82 1.39 13.34
C LEU A 37 5.23 2.71 13.85
N PRO A 38 6.04 3.65 14.33
CA PRO A 38 5.56 4.91 14.89
C PRO A 38 4.90 5.84 13.86
N GLU A 39 5.16 5.61 12.57
CA GLU A 39 4.57 6.38 11.46
C GLU A 39 3.11 6.03 11.22
N VAL A 40 2.67 4.84 11.64
CA VAL A 40 1.32 4.33 11.37
C VAL A 40 0.34 4.84 12.41
N SER A 41 -0.75 5.47 11.96
CA SER A 41 -1.83 5.96 12.81
C SER A 41 -3.07 5.07 12.80
N HIS A 42 -3.22 4.20 11.80
CA HIS A 42 -4.36 3.28 11.65
C HIS A 42 -4.00 2.10 10.75
N LEU A 43 -4.50 0.91 11.07
CA LEU A 43 -4.43 -0.26 10.20
C LEU A 43 -5.84 -0.67 9.76
N LEU A 44 -6.09 -0.61 8.45
CA LEU A 44 -7.32 -1.10 7.82
C LEU A 44 -7.02 -2.40 7.08
N LEU A 45 -7.60 -3.49 7.56
CA LEU A 45 -7.56 -4.80 6.93
C LEU A 45 -8.83 -4.98 6.09
N VAL A 46 -8.68 -5.34 4.83
CA VAL A 46 -9.80 -5.64 3.93
C VAL A 46 -9.77 -7.12 3.60
N ASP A 47 -10.68 -7.86 4.22
CA ASP A 47 -10.85 -9.29 3.96
C ASP A 47 -11.63 -9.52 2.66
N ASP A 48 -10.98 -10.14 1.68
CA ASP A 48 -11.58 -10.46 0.38
C ASP A 48 -12.33 -11.80 0.40
N GLY A 49 -13.13 -12.01 1.45
CA GLY A 49 -13.99 -13.19 1.58
C GLY A 49 -13.21 -14.47 1.92
N SER A 50 -12.30 -14.41 2.89
CA SER A 50 -11.55 -15.56 3.39
C SER A 50 -12.45 -16.70 3.87
N ARG A 51 -11.95 -17.93 3.70
CA ARG A 51 -12.67 -19.17 4.09
C ARG A 51 -11.97 -19.94 5.21
N ASP A 52 -10.79 -19.47 5.62
CA ASP A 52 -9.99 -20.00 6.71
C ASP A 52 -10.21 -19.21 8.02
N GLY A 53 -9.31 -19.34 8.99
CA GLY A 53 -9.37 -18.64 10.27
C GLY A 53 -8.94 -17.17 10.25
N THR A 54 -8.67 -16.55 9.09
CA THR A 54 -8.15 -15.17 8.98
C THR A 54 -9.02 -14.18 9.74
N VAL A 55 -10.31 -14.08 9.43
CA VAL A 55 -11.25 -13.15 10.06
C VAL A 55 -11.37 -13.40 11.57
N VAL A 56 -11.43 -14.68 11.98
CA VAL A 56 -11.51 -15.05 13.39
C VAL A 56 -10.29 -14.56 14.17
N LYS A 57 -9.09 -14.70 13.60
CA LYS A 57 -7.84 -14.22 14.22
C LYS A 57 -7.80 -12.70 14.33
N ILE A 58 -8.22 -11.97 13.27
CA ILE A 58 -8.27 -10.50 13.31
C ILE A 58 -9.24 -10.03 14.40
N ARG A 59 -10.44 -10.58 14.46
CA ARG A 59 -11.45 -10.23 15.48
C ARG A 59 -10.98 -10.57 16.91
N SER A 60 -10.33 -11.72 17.09
CA SER A 60 -9.74 -12.10 18.39
C SER A 60 -8.63 -11.13 18.80
N TRP A 61 -7.82 -10.68 17.83
CA TRP A 61 -6.79 -9.67 18.05
C TRP A 61 -7.43 -8.34 18.49
N GLN A 62 -8.47 -7.86 17.79
CA GLN A 62 -9.21 -6.64 18.13
C GLN A 62 -9.81 -6.71 19.54
N GLN A 63 -10.42 -7.84 19.93
CA GLN A 63 -10.98 -8.02 21.26
C GLN A 63 -9.92 -7.95 22.36
N ARG A 64 -8.75 -8.53 22.09
CA ARG A 64 -7.66 -8.61 23.08
C ARG A 64 -6.92 -7.29 23.26
N PHE A 65 -6.70 -6.55 22.21
CA PHE A 65 -5.81 -5.38 22.19
C PHE A 65 -6.50 -4.06 21.82
N GLY A 66 -7.67 -4.08 21.20
CA GLY A 66 -8.38 -2.89 20.70
C GLY A 66 -8.96 -1.97 21.77
N GLY A 67 -8.99 -2.40 23.04
CA GLY A 67 -9.54 -1.61 24.16
C GLY A 67 -8.55 -0.66 24.83
N SER A 68 -7.28 -0.67 24.48
CA SER A 68 -6.27 0.22 25.06
C SER A 68 -6.30 1.60 24.40
N LYS A 69 -6.45 2.67 25.17
CA LYS A 69 -6.41 4.06 24.66
C LYS A 69 -5.08 4.45 23.99
N ALA A 70 -4.03 3.64 24.17
CA ALA A 70 -2.71 3.86 23.58
C ALA A 70 -2.46 3.01 22.32
N SER A 71 -3.42 2.18 21.90
CA SER A 71 -3.24 1.32 20.74
C SER A 71 -3.68 2.02 19.44
N ILE A 72 -2.90 1.83 18.39
CA ILE A 72 -3.26 2.22 17.04
C ILE A 72 -4.54 1.45 16.66
N PRO A 73 -5.60 2.12 16.15
CA PRO A 73 -6.83 1.44 15.76
C PRO A 73 -6.60 0.43 14.64
N VAL A 74 -7.24 -0.73 14.76
CA VAL A 74 -7.30 -1.76 13.70
C VAL A 74 -8.74 -1.93 13.29
N THR A 75 -9.04 -1.64 12.03
CA THR A 75 -10.37 -1.83 11.44
C THR A 75 -10.35 -3.03 10.51
N LEU A 76 -11.40 -3.83 10.52
CA LEU A 76 -11.65 -4.92 9.58
C LEU A 76 -12.84 -4.57 8.70
N LEU A 77 -12.63 -4.55 7.39
CA LEU A 77 -13.65 -4.46 6.37
C LEU A 77 -13.77 -5.84 5.71
N GLU A 78 -14.95 -6.45 5.78
CA GLU A 78 -15.20 -7.77 5.22
C GLU A 78 -16.03 -7.67 3.95
N LEU A 79 -15.50 -8.17 2.84
CA LEU A 79 -16.24 -8.27 1.59
C LEU A 79 -17.11 -9.53 1.60
N THR A 80 -18.27 -9.48 0.97
CA THR A 80 -19.25 -10.57 0.97
C THR A 80 -18.77 -11.83 0.25
N ARG A 81 -17.78 -11.74 -0.60
CA ARG A 81 -17.11 -12.83 -1.32
C ARG A 81 -15.75 -12.37 -1.83
N ASN A 82 -14.98 -13.27 -2.41
CA ASN A 82 -13.78 -12.90 -3.14
C ASN A 82 -14.14 -12.13 -4.43
N PHE A 83 -13.71 -10.85 -4.49
CA PHE A 83 -13.83 -9.94 -5.62
C PHE A 83 -12.49 -9.72 -6.32
N GLY A 84 -11.38 -10.17 -5.70
CA GLY A 84 -10.01 -9.99 -6.14
C GLY A 84 -9.32 -8.81 -5.47
N LYS A 85 -7.99 -8.92 -5.39
CA LYS A 85 -7.11 -7.98 -4.70
C LYS A 85 -7.35 -6.50 -5.05
N GLU A 86 -7.49 -6.19 -6.35
CA GLU A 86 -7.71 -4.81 -6.82
C GLU A 86 -9.02 -4.22 -6.25
N ALA A 87 -10.08 -5.03 -6.18
CA ALA A 87 -11.35 -4.60 -5.62
C ALA A 87 -11.24 -4.39 -4.09
N ALA A 88 -10.54 -5.29 -3.39
CA ALA A 88 -10.31 -5.15 -1.95
C ALA A 88 -9.47 -3.89 -1.64
N MET A 89 -8.40 -3.64 -2.41
CA MET A 89 -7.60 -2.43 -2.26
C MET A 89 -8.42 -1.16 -2.52
N LEU A 90 -9.26 -1.16 -3.56
CA LEU A 90 -10.14 -0.02 -3.84
C LEU A 90 -11.14 0.22 -2.71
N ALA A 91 -11.77 -0.82 -2.18
CA ALA A 91 -12.66 -0.69 -1.03
C ALA A 91 -11.95 -0.09 0.20
N GLY A 92 -10.70 -0.48 0.42
CA GLY A 92 -9.85 0.11 1.45
C GLY A 92 -9.52 1.58 1.21
N LEU A 93 -9.21 1.97 -0.03
CA LEU A 93 -8.97 3.36 -0.41
C LEU A 93 -10.24 4.22 -0.26
N ASP A 94 -11.40 3.70 -0.69
CA ASP A 94 -12.70 4.37 -0.51
C ASP A 94 -13.01 4.62 0.98
N TYR A 95 -12.71 3.64 1.84
CA TYR A 95 -12.89 3.77 3.28
C TYR A 95 -11.92 4.77 3.92
N ALA A 96 -10.66 4.79 3.49
CA ALA A 96 -9.61 5.66 4.03
C ALA A 96 -9.71 7.11 3.53
N GLN A 97 -10.37 7.34 2.38
CA GLN A 97 -10.49 8.67 1.78
C GLN A 97 -11.10 9.69 2.74
N GLY A 98 -10.42 10.83 2.93
CA GLY A 98 -10.85 11.91 3.82
C GLY A 98 -10.60 11.67 5.32
N HIS A 99 -9.98 10.53 5.70
CA HIS A 99 -9.69 10.19 7.09
C HIS A 99 -8.20 10.26 7.42
N CYS A 100 -7.33 10.41 6.44
CA CYS A 100 -5.87 10.44 6.62
C CYS A 100 -5.19 11.32 5.56
N ASP A 101 -3.92 11.65 5.81
CA ASP A 101 -3.10 12.47 4.92
C ASP A 101 -2.37 11.62 3.87
N ALA A 102 -2.12 10.35 4.18
CA ALA A 102 -1.54 9.39 3.26
C ALA A 102 -2.01 7.96 3.57
N VAL A 103 -2.03 7.12 2.54
CA VAL A 103 -2.35 5.69 2.62
C VAL A 103 -1.17 4.87 2.12
N VAL A 104 -0.79 3.88 2.90
CA VAL A 104 0.13 2.83 2.46
C VAL A 104 -0.67 1.61 2.05
N LEU A 105 -0.54 1.19 0.79
CA LEU A 105 -1.05 -0.08 0.30
C LEU A 105 0.03 -1.15 0.45
N ILE A 106 -0.29 -2.29 1.06
CA ILE A 106 0.63 -3.41 1.27
C ILE A 106 -0.13 -4.73 1.29
N ASP A 107 0.51 -5.84 0.88
CA ASP A 107 -0.03 -7.17 1.05
C ASP A 107 0.20 -7.71 2.46
N SER A 108 -0.75 -8.46 2.99
CA SER A 108 -0.67 -9.01 4.34
C SER A 108 0.17 -10.30 4.45
N ASP A 109 0.72 -10.80 3.34
CA ASP A 109 1.46 -12.07 3.24
C ASP A 109 2.92 -12.01 3.74
N LEU A 110 3.37 -10.85 4.22
CA LEU A 110 4.74 -10.58 4.69
C LEU A 110 5.83 -10.75 3.63
N GLN A 111 5.48 -10.79 2.34
CA GLN A 111 6.49 -10.79 1.27
C GLN A 111 7.18 -9.42 1.14
N HIS A 112 6.53 -8.36 1.57
CA HIS A 112 7.09 -7.02 1.67
C HIS A 112 7.38 -6.66 3.12
N PRO A 113 8.56 -6.06 3.43
CA PRO A 113 8.89 -5.65 4.80
C PRO A 113 8.09 -4.40 5.18
N PRO A 114 7.19 -4.46 6.19
CA PRO A 114 6.44 -3.28 6.62
C PRO A 114 7.33 -2.14 7.12
N GLU A 115 8.54 -2.44 7.56
CA GLU A 115 9.54 -1.49 8.08
C GLU A 115 9.94 -0.43 7.04
N LEU A 116 9.76 -0.72 5.74
CA LEU A 116 9.99 0.23 4.66
C LEU A 116 9.04 1.44 4.71
N ILE A 117 7.90 1.31 5.42
CA ILE A 117 6.93 2.39 5.62
C ILE A 117 7.59 3.64 6.22
N ALA A 118 8.58 3.47 7.11
CA ALA A 118 9.31 4.60 7.68
C ALA A 118 10.04 5.44 6.61
N GLN A 119 10.70 4.77 5.65
CA GLN A 119 11.37 5.44 4.54
C GLN A 119 10.36 6.06 3.55
N MET A 120 9.25 5.37 3.30
CA MET A 120 8.17 5.92 2.46
C MET A 120 7.57 7.18 3.08
N ALA A 121 7.31 7.18 4.39
CA ALA A 121 6.82 8.33 5.12
C ALA A 121 7.79 9.51 5.06
N GLN A 122 9.10 9.24 5.13
CA GLN A 122 10.12 10.26 4.96
C GLN A 122 10.09 10.86 3.55
N ALA A 123 10.06 10.04 2.49
CA ALA A 123 9.99 10.53 1.12
C ALA A 123 8.72 11.37 0.87
N TRP A 124 7.57 10.94 1.42
CA TRP A 124 6.32 11.68 1.35
C TRP A 124 6.42 13.04 2.05
N ARG A 125 6.98 13.11 3.26
CA ARG A 125 7.21 14.37 3.98
C ARG A 125 8.14 15.34 3.22
N HIS A 126 9.01 14.81 2.34
CA HIS A 126 9.84 15.61 1.42
C HIS A 126 9.12 15.96 0.11
N GLY A 127 7.82 15.75 0.03
CA GLY A 127 6.95 16.20 -1.06
C GLY A 127 6.73 15.17 -2.19
N ALA A 128 7.09 13.90 -2.01
CA ALA A 128 6.62 12.85 -2.90
C ALA A 128 5.12 12.62 -2.68
N GLU A 129 4.34 12.46 -3.75
CA GLU A 129 2.91 12.19 -3.66
C GLU A 129 2.61 10.69 -3.83
N VAL A 130 3.47 10.00 -4.56
CA VAL A 130 3.47 8.54 -4.73
C VAL A 130 4.86 8.02 -4.38
N VAL A 131 4.96 7.07 -3.45
CA VAL A 131 6.21 6.38 -3.15
C VAL A 131 6.02 4.90 -3.43
N THR A 132 6.76 4.34 -4.37
CA THR A 132 6.64 2.93 -4.79
C THR A 132 7.85 2.14 -4.30
N ALA A 133 7.61 1.03 -3.61
CA ALA A 133 8.65 0.07 -3.29
C ALA A 133 8.99 -0.77 -4.51
N VAL A 134 10.27 -0.79 -4.89
CA VAL A 134 10.80 -1.58 -6.00
C VAL A 134 11.79 -2.59 -5.46
N ARG A 135 11.59 -3.85 -5.82
CA ARG A 135 12.47 -4.93 -5.34
C ARG A 135 13.70 -5.07 -6.22
N ASP A 136 14.88 -5.04 -5.60
CA ASP A 136 16.18 -5.15 -6.31
C ASP A 136 16.57 -6.59 -6.70
N ASP A 137 15.92 -7.62 -6.12
CA ASP A 137 16.28 -9.04 -6.30
C ASP A 137 15.97 -9.59 -7.70
N ARG A 138 16.67 -9.10 -8.72
CA ARG A 138 16.64 -9.69 -10.07
C ARG A 138 17.52 -10.93 -10.24
N ASP A 139 18.40 -11.22 -9.29
CA ASP A 139 19.43 -12.27 -9.44
C ASP A 139 18.88 -13.71 -9.33
N GLN A 140 17.65 -13.90 -8.83
CA GLN A 140 17.05 -15.25 -8.67
C GLN A 140 15.94 -15.58 -9.68
N GLU A 141 15.52 -14.64 -10.51
CA GLU A 141 14.54 -14.93 -11.54
C GLU A 141 15.20 -15.50 -12.80
N SER A 142 14.58 -16.55 -13.36
CA SER A 142 15.01 -17.16 -14.62
C SER A 142 15.20 -16.07 -15.70
N ARG A 143 16.40 -16.03 -16.32
CA ARG A 143 16.74 -15.06 -17.38
C ARG A 143 15.67 -14.96 -18.49
N LEU A 144 14.93 -16.03 -18.74
CA LEU A 144 13.82 -16.08 -19.70
C LEU A 144 12.59 -15.27 -19.19
N LYS A 145 12.24 -15.36 -17.89
CA LYS A 145 11.13 -14.58 -17.31
C LYS A 145 11.46 -13.07 -17.30
N VAL A 146 12.67 -12.73 -16.93
CA VAL A 146 13.15 -11.33 -16.95
C VAL A 146 13.15 -10.77 -18.38
N ALA A 147 13.61 -11.55 -19.36
CA ALA A 147 13.66 -11.12 -20.76
C ALA A 147 12.25 -10.90 -21.35
N THR A 148 11.29 -11.80 -21.06
CA THR A 148 9.91 -11.68 -21.55
C THR A 148 9.16 -10.52 -20.87
N ALA A 149 9.33 -10.33 -19.57
CA ALA A 149 8.75 -9.19 -18.85
C ALA A 149 9.33 -7.86 -19.36
N SER A 150 10.66 -7.74 -19.46
CA SER A 150 11.32 -6.53 -19.97
C SER A 150 10.95 -6.22 -21.43
N TRP A 151 10.72 -7.27 -22.25
CA TRP A 151 10.23 -7.10 -23.62
C TRP A 151 8.79 -6.57 -23.62
N PHE A 152 7.91 -7.14 -22.77
CA PHE A 152 6.53 -6.66 -22.63
C PHE A 152 6.48 -5.18 -22.22
N TYR A 153 7.22 -4.79 -21.17
CA TYR A 153 7.26 -3.40 -20.70
C TYR A 153 7.84 -2.46 -21.77
N ARG A 154 8.86 -2.89 -22.53
CA ARG A 154 9.44 -2.09 -23.62
C ARG A 154 8.47 -1.90 -24.77
N VAL A 155 7.72 -2.93 -25.15
CA VAL A 155 6.69 -2.87 -26.19
C VAL A 155 5.51 -2.01 -25.71
N PHE A 156 5.06 -2.23 -24.47
CA PHE A 156 3.98 -1.45 -23.87
C PHE A 156 4.32 0.05 -23.79
N ASN A 157 5.48 0.40 -23.25
CA ASN A 157 5.97 1.78 -23.15
C ASN A 157 6.24 2.43 -24.51
N ARG A 158 6.35 1.65 -25.58
CA ARG A 158 6.49 2.16 -26.95
C ARG A 158 5.15 2.38 -27.65
N ILE A 159 4.11 1.63 -27.25
CA ILE A 159 2.75 1.75 -27.82
C ILE A 159 1.96 2.80 -27.06
N VAL A 160 2.22 2.96 -25.77
CA VAL A 160 1.51 3.88 -24.87
C VAL A 160 2.45 5.04 -24.52
N ASP A 161 2.45 6.08 -25.36
CA ASP A 161 3.35 7.26 -25.22
C ASP A 161 3.14 8.04 -23.90
N SER A 162 2.01 7.84 -23.21
CA SER A 162 1.61 8.62 -22.03
C SER A 162 1.88 7.93 -20.68
N ILE A 163 2.33 6.67 -20.67
CA ILE A 163 2.50 5.89 -19.43
C ILE A 163 3.82 5.12 -19.48
N GLN A 164 4.73 5.43 -18.58
CA GLN A 164 5.93 4.61 -18.35
C GLN A 164 5.67 3.65 -17.19
N LEU A 165 5.49 2.37 -17.49
CA LEU A 165 5.41 1.33 -16.48
C LEU A 165 6.82 0.97 -16.03
N THR A 166 7.08 1.07 -14.72
CA THR A 166 8.34 0.61 -14.13
C THR A 166 8.28 -0.89 -13.92
N ASP A 167 9.24 -1.60 -14.50
CA ASP A 167 9.43 -3.03 -14.33
C ASP A 167 9.80 -3.33 -12.86
N GLY A 168 9.08 -4.29 -12.23
CA GLY A 168 9.30 -4.65 -10.81
C GLY A 168 8.57 -3.74 -9.80
N ALA A 169 7.80 -2.75 -10.22
CA ALA A 169 6.95 -1.98 -9.32
C ALA A 169 5.86 -2.86 -8.73
N GLY A 170 5.97 -3.13 -7.43
CA GLY A 170 4.98 -3.88 -6.64
C GLY A 170 3.73 -3.07 -6.33
N ASP A 171 2.81 -3.71 -5.61
CA ASP A 171 1.61 -3.05 -5.08
C ASP A 171 1.89 -2.36 -3.74
N PHE A 172 3.10 -2.48 -3.20
CA PHE A 172 3.53 -1.81 -1.98
C PHE A 172 3.88 -0.35 -2.27
N ARG A 173 2.98 0.56 -1.88
CA ARG A 173 3.05 1.98 -2.21
C ARG A 173 2.50 2.85 -1.10
N LEU A 174 3.06 4.06 -0.97
CA LEU A 174 2.44 5.14 -0.20
C LEU A 174 1.83 6.14 -1.20
N LEU A 175 0.61 6.56 -0.93
CA LEU A 175 -0.20 7.47 -1.73
C LEU A 175 -0.65 8.65 -0.86
N SER A 176 -0.41 9.88 -1.27
CA SER A 176 -0.94 11.07 -0.60
C SER A 176 -2.47 11.18 -0.73
N ALA A 177 -3.13 11.90 0.15
CA ALA A 177 -4.58 12.09 0.11
C ALA A 177 -5.12 12.58 -1.25
N PRO A 178 -4.49 13.53 -1.97
CA PRO A 178 -4.93 13.91 -3.32
C PRO A 178 -4.88 12.75 -4.32
N VAL A 179 -3.84 11.89 -4.24
CA VAL A 179 -3.73 10.70 -5.10
C VAL A 179 -4.83 9.69 -4.78
N VAL A 180 -5.09 9.44 -3.50
CA VAL A 180 -6.20 8.58 -3.05
C VAL A 180 -7.52 9.09 -3.59
N GLN A 181 -7.78 10.39 -3.46
CA GLN A 181 -9.00 11.01 -4.00
C GLN A 181 -9.13 10.85 -5.52
N ALA A 182 -8.07 11.06 -6.27
CA ALA A 182 -8.08 10.88 -7.72
C ALA A 182 -8.37 9.41 -8.10
N LEU A 183 -7.71 8.46 -7.43
CA LEU A 183 -7.89 7.04 -7.70
C LEU A 183 -9.30 6.54 -7.35
N THR A 184 -9.91 7.00 -6.27
CA THR A 184 -11.26 6.59 -5.87
C THR A 184 -12.34 7.14 -6.79
N GLN A 185 -12.09 8.23 -7.52
CA GLN A 185 -12.98 8.77 -8.55
C GLN A 185 -12.97 7.95 -9.86
N MET A 186 -11.89 7.20 -10.11
CA MET A 186 -11.76 6.34 -11.29
C MET A 186 -12.46 5.00 -11.03
N ARG A 187 -13.72 4.85 -11.47
CA ARG A 187 -14.61 3.69 -11.19
C ARG A 187 -14.59 2.64 -12.30
N GLU A 188 -13.40 2.26 -12.78
CA GLU A 188 -13.28 1.23 -13.81
C GLU A 188 -13.46 -0.17 -13.23
N PHE A 189 -14.24 -1.02 -13.92
CA PHE A 189 -14.47 -2.42 -13.50
C PHE A 189 -13.21 -3.28 -13.64
N SER A 190 -12.48 -3.14 -14.74
CA SER A 190 -11.19 -3.83 -14.97
C SER A 190 -10.05 -2.90 -14.61
N ARG A 191 -9.71 -2.85 -13.34
CA ARG A 191 -8.72 -1.93 -12.84
C ARG A 191 -7.31 -2.48 -13.04
N PHE A 192 -6.43 -1.64 -13.57
CA PHE A 192 -5.01 -1.90 -13.66
C PHE A 192 -4.25 -0.79 -12.92
N SER A 193 -4.21 -0.91 -11.59
CA SER A 193 -3.66 0.13 -10.70
C SER A 193 -2.22 0.49 -11.03
N LYS A 194 -1.41 -0.48 -11.53
CA LYS A 194 -0.03 -0.23 -11.97
C LYS A 194 0.08 0.74 -13.15
N GLY A 195 -0.93 0.79 -14.02
CA GLY A 195 -0.99 1.74 -15.14
C GLY A 195 -1.67 3.05 -14.79
N LEU A 196 -2.65 3.04 -13.89
CA LEU A 196 -3.39 4.23 -13.51
C LEU A 196 -2.53 5.24 -12.75
N LEU A 197 -1.66 4.79 -11.84
CA LEU A 197 -0.83 5.68 -11.02
C LEU A 197 0.13 6.54 -11.85
N PRO A 198 0.96 6.01 -12.78
CA PRO A 198 1.78 6.85 -13.66
C PRO A 198 0.96 7.82 -14.51
N TRP A 199 -0.26 7.40 -14.92
CA TRP A 199 -1.14 8.24 -15.73
C TRP A 199 -1.65 9.49 -14.99
N THR A 200 -1.74 9.44 -13.66
CA THR A 200 -2.19 10.59 -12.84
C THR A 200 -1.22 11.76 -12.85
N GLY A 201 0.06 11.56 -13.20
CA GLY A 201 1.07 12.62 -13.29
C GLY A 201 1.57 13.17 -11.94
N TYR A 202 1.22 12.54 -10.81
CA TYR A 202 1.71 12.94 -9.51
C TYR A 202 3.21 12.68 -9.32
N ARG A 203 3.86 13.48 -8.46
CA ARG A 203 5.29 13.35 -8.17
C ARG A 203 5.59 12.00 -7.52
N SER A 204 6.23 11.11 -8.27
CA SER A 204 6.55 9.74 -7.86
C SER A 204 8.02 9.59 -7.50
N VAL A 205 8.29 8.79 -6.45
CA VAL A 205 9.63 8.37 -6.02
C VAL A 205 9.64 6.86 -5.87
N GLU A 206 10.71 6.23 -6.30
CA GLU A 206 10.95 4.80 -6.14
C GLU A 206 11.95 4.56 -5.00
N LEU A 207 11.62 3.60 -4.13
CA LEU A 207 12.49 3.12 -3.06
C LEU A 207 12.87 1.68 -3.33
N SER A 208 14.12 1.47 -3.66
CA SER A 208 14.67 0.12 -3.83
C SER A 208 14.90 -0.56 -2.48
N TYR A 209 14.56 -1.86 -2.40
CA TYR A 209 14.84 -2.67 -1.23
C TYR A 209 15.25 -4.09 -1.63
N SER A 210 16.12 -4.70 -0.83
CA SER A 210 16.48 -6.12 -0.88
C SER A 210 15.71 -6.90 0.18
N ARG A 211 15.46 -8.18 -0.09
CA ARG A 211 14.74 -9.08 0.83
C ARG A 211 15.67 -9.61 1.91
#